data_6b63c3e07aca77e1f0f167bebb3231b8
#
_entry.id   6b63c3e07aca77e1f0f167bebb3231b8
#
_cell.length_a   1.000
_cell.length_b   1.000
_cell.length_c   1.000
_cell.angle_alpha   90.00
_cell.angle_beta   90.00
_cell.angle_gamma   90.00
#
_symmetry.space_group_name_H-M   'P 1'
#
loop_
_entity.id
_entity.type
_entity.pdbx_description
1 polymer ?
#
loop_
_entity_poly.entity_id
_entity_poly.type
_entity_poly.pdbx_seq_one_letter_code
_entity_poly.pdbx_strand_id
1 'polypeptide(L)'
;LIYRKCMHDIHNYFYQIRNLAKEGEDGRIVSIIDDVEGKLKDEINGTIYINDPVINALLLEEERMATEQKIKVKVSVADGVYVDFIKDADKISMFGNLLNNTIEAVQKCNENNREINIDIYMANDYLLCFKTRNTWDQMPSKQKGKYLTTKQNQKNHGLGIQIIEELAQQYGGFLEITEEREWFIATLILSVSKKGHE
;
A
#
# COMPACT_ATOMS: atom_id res chain seq x y z
N LEU A 1 -4.41 15.09 6.49
CA LEU A 1 -5.36 15.13 7.64
C LEU A 1 -6.14 13.81 7.76
N ILE A 2 -6.57 13.22 6.63
CA ILE A 2 -7.40 11.98 6.57
C ILE A 2 -6.63 10.76 7.09
N TYR A 3 -5.38 10.57 6.70
CA TYR A 3 -4.53 9.48 7.17
C TYR A 3 -4.37 9.45 8.70
N ARG A 4 -4.17 10.64 9.33
CA ARG A 4 -4.13 10.72 10.80
C ARG A 4 -5.47 10.33 11.43
N LYS A 5 -6.60 10.65 10.80
CA LYS A 5 -7.92 10.29 11.27
C LYS A 5 -8.15 8.78 11.14
N CYS A 6 -7.86 8.20 9.98
CA CYS A 6 -7.98 6.77 9.74
C CYS A 6 -7.08 5.94 10.68
N MET A 7 -5.80 6.33 10.84
CA MET A 7 -4.89 5.67 11.79
C MET A 7 -5.33 5.85 13.24
N HIS A 8 -5.91 7.00 13.58
CA HIS A 8 -6.48 7.24 14.91
C HIS A 8 -7.69 6.34 15.15
N ASP A 9 -8.56 6.19 14.16
CA ASP A 9 -9.76 5.37 14.26
C ASP A 9 -9.42 3.88 14.33
N ILE A 10 -8.48 3.40 13.52
CA ILE A 10 -7.92 2.04 13.61
C ILE A 10 -7.30 1.79 14.98
N HIS A 11 -6.51 2.75 15.50
CA HIS A 11 -5.91 2.62 16.83
C HIS A 11 -6.96 2.54 17.93
N ASN A 12 -8.04 3.32 17.82
CA ASN A 12 -9.16 3.28 18.75
C ASN A 12 -9.91 1.94 18.70
N TYR A 13 -10.16 1.36 17.52
CA TYR A 13 -10.75 0.03 17.38
C TYR A 13 -9.88 -1.04 18.02
N PHE A 14 -8.57 -1.04 17.75
CA PHE A 14 -7.65 -1.99 18.39
C PHE A 14 -7.58 -1.82 19.90
N TYR A 15 -7.63 -0.58 20.40
CA TYR A 15 -7.65 -0.32 21.83
C TYR A 15 -8.92 -0.87 22.50
N GLN A 16 -10.09 -0.66 21.90
CA GLN A 16 -11.36 -1.19 22.38
C GLN A 16 -11.39 -2.72 22.36
N ILE A 17 -11.01 -3.34 21.25
CA ILE A 17 -10.92 -4.80 21.11
C ILE A 17 -9.98 -5.38 22.17
N ARG A 18 -8.83 -4.77 22.41
CA ARG A 18 -7.88 -5.24 23.44
C ARG A 18 -8.46 -5.17 24.85
N ASN A 19 -9.19 -4.10 25.17
CA ASN A 19 -9.80 -3.95 26.50
C ASN A 19 -10.91 -4.98 26.70
N LEU A 20 -11.79 -5.15 25.71
CA LEU A 20 -12.87 -6.14 25.76
C LEU A 20 -12.34 -7.58 25.86
N ALA A 21 -11.24 -7.89 25.17
CA ALA A 21 -10.57 -9.19 25.27
C ALA A 21 -10.01 -9.46 26.66
N LYS A 22 -9.52 -8.42 27.37
CA LYS A 22 -9.08 -8.55 28.76
C LYS A 22 -10.22 -8.78 29.75
N GLU A 23 -11.41 -8.29 29.41
CA GLU A 23 -12.62 -8.40 30.22
C GLU A 23 -13.43 -9.69 29.93
N GLY A 24 -12.99 -10.47 28.92
CA GLY A 24 -13.68 -11.69 28.48
C GLY A 24 -15.00 -11.44 27.75
N GLU A 25 -15.18 -10.26 27.19
CA GLU A 25 -16.40 -9.81 26.50
C GLU A 25 -16.39 -10.20 25.00
N ASP A 26 -16.23 -11.50 24.72
CA ASP A 26 -16.05 -12.01 23.35
C ASP A 26 -17.20 -11.61 22.41
N GLY A 27 -18.42 -11.59 22.89
CA GLY A 27 -19.60 -11.18 22.08
C GLY A 27 -19.54 -9.72 21.62
N ARG A 28 -18.98 -8.83 22.45
CA ARG A 28 -18.82 -7.41 22.09
C ARG A 28 -17.65 -7.18 21.15
N ILE A 29 -16.62 -8.00 21.26
CA ILE A 29 -15.50 -8.01 20.31
C ILE A 29 -16.01 -8.37 18.92
N VAL A 30 -16.77 -9.46 18.81
CA VAL A 30 -17.37 -9.90 17.54
C VAL A 30 -18.26 -8.80 16.97
N SER A 31 -19.12 -8.16 17.79
CA SER A 31 -19.97 -7.06 17.33
C SER A 31 -19.17 -5.87 16.77
N ILE A 32 -18.06 -5.48 17.39
CA ILE A 32 -17.20 -4.40 16.87
C ILE A 32 -16.56 -4.80 15.55
N ILE A 33 -16.10 -6.04 15.44
CA ILE A 33 -15.51 -6.57 14.20
C ILE A 33 -16.58 -6.58 13.09
N ASP A 34 -17.78 -7.08 13.38
CA ASP A 34 -18.89 -7.12 12.42
C ASP A 34 -19.31 -5.71 11.96
N ASP A 35 -19.34 -4.73 12.88
CA ASP A 35 -19.65 -3.33 12.56
C ASP A 35 -18.59 -2.70 11.64
N VAL A 36 -17.30 -3.00 11.89
CA VAL A 36 -16.20 -2.55 11.04
C VAL A 36 -16.24 -3.24 9.69
N GLU A 37 -16.47 -4.56 9.67
CA GLU A 37 -16.62 -5.31 8.42
C GLU A 37 -17.85 -4.89 7.62
N GLY A 38 -18.98 -4.58 8.30
CA GLY A 38 -20.20 -4.08 7.67
C GLY A 38 -19.94 -2.74 6.97
N LYS A 39 -19.30 -1.80 7.64
CA LYS A 39 -18.92 -0.51 7.04
C LYS A 39 -17.95 -0.69 5.86
N LEU A 40 -16.99 -1.60 5.96
CA LEU A 40 -16.08 -1.92 4.87
C LEU A 40 -16.83 -2.56 3.68
N LYS A 41 -17.80 -3.46 3.93
CA LYS A 41 -18.60 -4.11 2.88
C LYS A 41 -19.52 -3.14 2.15
N ASP A 42 -20.10 -2.18 2.84
CA ASP A 42 -20.98 -1.15 2.23
C ASP A 42 -20.18 -0.15 1.38
N GLU A 43 -18.92 0.10 1.73
CA GLU A 43 -17.99 0.94 0.94
C GLU A 43 -17.31 0.17 -0.21
N ILE A 44 -17.20 -1.16 -0.10
CA ILE A 44 -16.61 -2.01 -1.13
C ILE A 44 -17.68 -2.37 -2.14
N ASN A 45 -17.77 -1.65 -3.24
CA ASN A 45 -18.63 -1.92 -4.43
C ASN A 45 -18.28 -3.25 -5.14
N GLY A 46 -18.02 -4.32 -4.41
CA GLY A 46 -17.87 -5.68 -4.91
C GLY A 46 -16.62 -5.97 -5.75
N THR A 47 -15.72 -5.01 -5.94
CA THR A 47 -14.49 -5.23 -6.69
C THR A 47 -13.48 -6.03 -5.86
N ILE A 48 -13.08 -7.20 -6.35
CA ILE A 48 -12.01 -8.01 -5.76
C ILE A 48 -10.86 -8.02 -6.76
N TYR A 49 -9.78 -7.31 -6.41
CA TYR A 49 -8.56 -7.29 -7.22
C TYR A 49 -7.68 -8.52 -6.97
N ILE A 50 -7.61 -8.95 -5.70
CA ILE A 50 -6.78 -10.06 -5.26
C ILE A 50 -7.45 -10.78 -4.09
N ASN A 51 -7.24 -12.10 -4.00
CA ASN A 51 -7.79 -12.93 -2.90
C ASN A 51 -6.92 -12.84 -1.62
N ASP A 52 -6.43 -11.64 -1.31
CA ASP A 52 -5.77 -11.33 -0.04
C ASP A 52 -6.48 -10.12 0.56
N PRO A 53 -7.08 -10.25 1.74
CA PRO A 53 -7.94 -9.20 2.29
C PRO A 53 -7.18 -7.91 2.59
N VAL A 54 -5.91 -8.00 2.98
CA VAL A 54 -5.09 -6.83 3.33
C VAL A 54 -4.71 -6.05 2.09
N ILE A 55 -4.18 -6.72 1.08
CA ILE A 55 -3.78 -6.05 -0.17
C ILE A 55 -5.02 -5.54 -0.91
N ASN A 56 -6.10 -6.33 -0.93
CA ASN A 56 -7.34 -5.89 -1.58
C ASN A 56 -7.89 -4.62 -0.92
N ALA A 57 -7.91 -4.54 0.41
CA ALA A 57 -8.34 -3.34 1.13
C ALA A 57 -7.45 -2.11 0.82
N LEU A 58 -6.13 -2.30 0.72
CA LEU A 58 -5.21 -1.22 0.34
C LEU A 58 -5.46 -0.71 -1.07
N LEU A 59 -5.73 -1.61 -2.03
CA LEU A 59 -6.02 -1.24 -3.42
C LEU A 59 -7.35 -0.49 -3.56
N LEU A 60 -8.39 -0.93 -2.84
CA LEU A 60 -9.69 -0.26 -2.81
C LEU A 60 -9.60 1.13 -2.18
N GLU A 61 -8.86 1.29 -1.10
CA GLU A 61 -8.63 2.59 -0.49
C GLU A 61 -7.87 3.53 -1.42
N GLU A 62 -6.87 3.02 -2.14
CA GLU A 62 -6.14 3.79 -3.15
C GLU A 62 -7.08 4.28 -4.25
N GLU A 63 -7.95 3.41 -4.78
CA GLU A 63 -8.95 3.76 -5.80
C GLU A 63 -9.94 4.81 -5.29
N ARG A 64 -10.42 4.66 -4.05
CA ARG A 64 -11.31 5.62 -3.40
C ARG A 64 -10.64 7.00 -3.29
N MET A 65 -9.42 7.04 -2.74
CA MET A 65 -8.65 8.28 -2.59
C MET A 65 -8.36 8.95 -3.94
N ALA A 66 -8.05 8.16 -4.95
CA ALA A 66 -7.80 8.64 -6.30
C ALA A 66 -9.07 9.25 -6.92
N THR A 67 -10.21 8.57 -6.76
CA THR A 67 -11.51 9.06 -7.27
C THR A 67 -11.87 10.40 -6.65
N GLU A 68 -11.73 10.56 -5.33
CA GLU A 68 -11.99 11.82 -4.63
C GLU A 68 -11.11 12.98 -5.12
N GLN A 69 -9.93 12.67 -5.64
CA GLN A 69 -8.94 13.64 -6.08
C GLN A 69 -8.84 13.78 -7.61
N LYS A 70 -9.76 13.17 -8.32
CA LYS A 70 -9.82 13.17 -9.81
C LYS A 70 -8.54 12.61 -10.43
N ILE A 71 -7.96 11.59 -9.82
CA ILE A 71 -6.80 10.85 -10.33
C ILE A 71 -7.32 9.64 -11.10
N LYS A 72 -6.80 9.41 -12.30
CA LYS A 72 -7.09 8.19 -13.06
C LYS A 72 -6.28 7.04 -12.48
N VAL A 73 -6.94 5.98 -12.02
CA VAL A 73 -6.26 4.78 -11.50
C VAL A 73 -6.60 3.58 -12.36
N LYS A 74 -5.59 2.78 -12.64
CA LYS A 74 -5.74 1.45 -13.24
C LYS A 74 -5.03 0.44 -12.36
N VAL A 75 -5.76 -0.57 -11.90
CA VAL A 75 -5.22 -1.71 -11.14
C VAL A 75 -5.28 -2.96 -12.02
N SER A 76 -4.18 -3.68 -12.08
CA SER A 76 -4.05 -4.95 -12.79
C SER A 76 -3.36 -5.96 -11.89
N VAL A 77 -4.02 -7.07 -11.63
CA VAL A 77 -3.46 -8.19 -10.86
C VAL A 77 -3.47 -9.43 -11.75
N ALA A 78 -2.31 -10.02 -11.96
CA ALA A 78 -2.19 -11.23 -12.76
C ALA A 78 -2.72 -12.46 -12.01
N ASP A 79 -3.15 -13.46 -12.75
CA ASP A 79 -3.51 -14.74 -12.17
C ASP A 79 -2.31 -15.41 -11.48
N GLY A 80 -2.58 -16.15 -10.40
CA GLY A 80 -1.55 -16.91 -9.69
C GLY A 80 -0.62 -16.08 -8.80
N VAL A 81 -0.97 -14.82 -8.53
CA VAL A 81 -0.24 -14.01 -7.53
C VAL A 81 -0.36 -14.66 -6.16
N TYR A 82 0.78 -14.88 -5.51
CA TYR A 82 0.89 -15.47 -4.18
C TYR A 82 1.57 -14.51 -3.21
N VAL A 83 0.92 -14.22 -2.09
CA VAL A 83 1.33 -13.22 -1.09
C VAL A 83 1.31 -13.70 0.35
N ASP A 84 0.91 -14.96 0.60
CA ASP A 84 0.72 -15.52 1.96
C ASP A 84 2.03 -15.67 2.74
N PHE A 85 3.19 -15.60 2.04
CA PHE A 85 4.50 -15.62 2.69
C PHE A 85 4.84 -14.31 3.40
N ILE A 86 4.08 -13.23 3.16
CA ILE A 86 4.27 -11.90 3.74
C ILE A 86 3.31 -11.75 4.92
N LYS A 87 3.82 -11.31 6.08
CA LYS A 87 2.99 -11.00 7.23
C LYS A 87 2.09 -9.79 6.96
N ASP A 88 0.87 -9.80 7.47
CA ASP A 88 -0.10 -8.72 7.22
C ASP A 88 0.40 -7.34 7.65
N ALA A 89 1.09 -7.24 8.80
CA ALA A 89 1.71 -5.99 9.24
C ALA A 89 2.75 -5.46 8.25
N ASP A 90 3.52 -6.36 7.62
CA ASP A 90 4.54 -6.01 6.63
C ASP A 90 3.91 -5.66 5.29
N LYS A 91 2.80 -6.34 4.89
CA LYS A 91 1.98 -5.93 3.74
C LYS A 91 1.49 -4.50 3.88
N ILE A 92 0.86 -4.16 5.03
CA ILE A 92 0.39 -2.80 5.33
C ILE A 92 1.55 -1.80 5.25
N SER A 93 2.69 -2.13 5.83
CA SER A 93 3.84 -1.23 5.86
C SER A 93 4.47 -1.03 4.48
N MET A 94 4.72 -2.09 3.71
CA MET A 94 5.37 -1.99 2.40
C MET A 94 4.43 -1.41 1.34
N PHE A 95 3.29 -2.08 1.12
CA PHE A 95 2.38 -1.69 0.05
C PHE A 95 1.66 -0.39 0.37
N GLY A 96 1.26 -0.16 1.62
CA GLY A 96 0.64 1.09 2.05
C GLY A 96 1.58 2.29 1.86
N ASN A 97 2.86 2.18 2.23
CA ASN A 97 3.82 3.26 1.98
C ASN A 97 4.06 3.48 0.48
N LEU A 98 4.12 2.41 -0.32
CA LEU A 98 4.32 2.51 -1.76
C LEU A 98 3.15 3.24 -2.43
N LEU A 99 1.91 2.84 -2.13
CA LEU A 99 0.68 3.45 -2.63
C LEU A 99 0.55 4.91 -2.19
N ASN A 100 0.73 5.20 -0.91
CA ASN A 100 0.70 6.57 -0.40
C ASN A 100 1.72 7.49 -1.10
N ASN A 101 2.93 6.99 -1.36
CA ASN A 101 3.94 7.76 -2.10
C ASN A 101 3.47 8.09 -3.52
N THR A 102 2.73 7.18 -4.15
CA THR A 102 2.18 7.33 -5.49
C THR A 102 1.11 8.43 -5.54
N ILE A 103 0.12 8.41 -4.62
CA ILE A 103 -0.90 9.47 -4.49
C ILE A 103 -0.24 10.83 -4.23
N GLU A 104 0.68 10.89 -3.27
CA GLU A 104 1.34 12.15 -2.91
C GLU A 104 2.17 12.74 -4.07
N ALA A 105 2.73 11.91 -4.93
CA ALA A 105 3.47 12.35 -6.11
C ALA A 105 2.52 12.95 -7.16
N VAL A 106 1.44 12.25 -7.47
CA VAL A 106 0.45 12.67 -8.48
C VAL A 106 -0.33 13.91 -8.08
N GLN A 107 -0.57 14.12 -6.78
CA GLN A 107 -1.22 15.35 -6.28
C GLN A 107 -0.50 16.63 -6.69
N LYS A 108 0.79 16.57 -6.95
CA LYS A 108 1.62 17.71 -7.38
C LYS A 108 1.52 17.99 -8.88
N CYS A 109 0.94 17.07 -9.64
CA CYS A 109 0.73 17.24 -11.07
C CYS A 109 -0.49 18.10 -11.36
N ASN A 110 -0.53 18.69 -12.56
CA ASN A 110 -1.73 19.34 -13.08
C ASN A 110 -2.89 18.33 -13.13
N GLU A 111 -4.11 18.78 -12.82
CA GLU A 111 -5.29 17.88 -12.72
C GLU A 111 -5.49 17.00 -13.96
N ASN A 112 -5.18 17.51 -15.14
CA ASN A 112 -5.35 16.78 -16.40
C ASN A 112 -4.27 15.69 -16.63
N ASN A 113 -3.18 15.72 -15.84
CA ASN A 113 -2.04 14.81 -15.97
C ASN A 113 -1.90 13.89 -14.74
N ARG A 114 -2.99 13.57 -14.04
CA ARG A 114 -2.99 12.73 -12.86
C ARG A 114 -3.37 11.31 -13.22
N GLU A 115 -2.37 10.43 -13.28
CA GLU A 115 -2.59 9.03 -13.59
C GLU A 115 -1.70 8.12 -12.75
N ILE A 116 -2.28 7.01 -12.28
CA ILE A 116 -1.62 5.95 -11.51
C ILE A 116 -1.94 4.60 -12.16
N ASN A 117 -0.92 3.79 -12.37
CA ASN A 117 -1.07 2.41 -12.76
C ASN A 117 -0.41 1.50 -11.72
N ILE A 118 -1.13 0.48 -11.28
CA ILE A 118 -0.68 -0.52 -10.30
C ILE A 118 -0.74 -1.89 -10.97
N ASP A 119 0.41 -2.56 -11.06
CA ASP A 119 0.52 -3.89 -11.63
C ASP A 119 1.09 -4.85 -10.58
N ILE A 120 0.38 -5.93 -10.27
CA ILE A 120 0.82 -6.99 -9.35
C ILE A 120 0.92 -8.29 -10.12
N TYR A 121 2.09 -8.90 -10.14
CA TYR A 121 2.33 -10.11 -10.91
C TYR A 121 3.49 -10.94 -10.36
N MET A 122 3.54 -12.20 -10.77
CA MET A 122 4.69 -13.05 -10.57
C MET A 122 5.60 -12.94 -11.80
N ALA A 123 6.83 -12.45 -11.66
CA ALA A 123 7.80 -12.40 -12.76
C ALA A 123 8.26 -13.82 -13.17
N ASN A 124 8.27 -14.73 -12.21
CA ASN A 124 8.43 -16.18 -12.35
C ASN A 124 7.85 -16.82 -11.08
N ASP A 125 7.97 -18.13 -10.93
CA ASP A 125 7.44 -18.88 -9.77
C ASP A 125 7.98 -18.41 -8.40
N TYR A 126 9.01 -17.58 -8.38
CA TYR A 126 9.77 -17.23 -7.17
C TYR A 126 9.86 -15.72 -6.90
N LEU A 127 9.37 -14.86 -7.80
CA LEU A 127 9.48 -13.41 -7.65
C LEU A 127 8.11 -12.75 -7.78
N LEU A 128 7.63 -12.21 -6.65
CA LEU A 128 6.49 -11.32 -6.62
C LEU A 128 6.94 -9.91 -6.99
N CYS A 129 6.24 -9.28 -7.93
CA CYS A 129 6.43 -7.89 -8.32
C CYS A 129 5.17 -7.08 -8.00
N PHE A 130 5.35 -6.02 -7.22
CA PHE A 130 4.35 -4.98 -7.00
C PHE A 130 4.87 -3.69 -7.60
N LYS A 131 4.34 -3.31 -8.75
CA LYS A 131 4.80 -2.18 -9.53
C LYS A 131 3.78 -1.06 -9.52
N THR A 132 4.22 0.14 -9.14
CA THR A 132 3.44 1.37 -9.29
C THR A 132 4.08 2.27 -10.32
N ARG A 133 3.25 2.91 -11.13
CA ARG A 133 3.65 3.96 -12.08
C ARG A 133 2.76 5.16 -11.87
N ASN A 134 3.32 6.31 -11.72
CA ASN A 134 2.57 7.55 -11.62
C ASN A 134 3.16 8.64 -12.52
N THR A 135 2.30 9.50 -13.03
CA THR A 135 2.72 10.68 -13.77
C THR A 135 3.41 11.70 -12.88
N TRP A 136 4.21 12.56 -13.47
CA TRP A 136 4.91 13.66 -12.83
C TRP A 136 5.07 14.84 -13.79
N ASP A 137 4.96 16.07 -13.28
CA ASP A 137 5.14 17.29 -14.07
C ASP A 137 6.54 17.89 -13.91
N GLN A 138 7.18 17.65 -12.75
CA GLN A 138 8.52 18.15 -12.44
C GLN A 138 9.38 17.03 -11.90
N MET A 139 10.60 16.92 -12.45
CA MET A 139 11.55 15.88 -12.07
C MET A 139 11.79 15.87 -10.56
N PRO A 140 11.65 14.71 -9.88
CA PRO A 140 12.02 14.62 -8.48
C PRO A 140 13.49 14.97 -8.30
N SER A 141 13.80 15.87 -7.36
CA SER A 141 15.17 16.23 -7.10
C SER A 141 15.96 15.06 -6.48
N LYS A 142 17.18 14.84 -6.96
CA LYS A 142 18.10 13.83 -6.42
C LYS A 142 19.26 14.52 -5.69
N GLN A 143 19.61 14.03 -4.50
CA GLN A 143 20.84 14.39 -3.82
C GLN A 143 21.65 13.14 -3.48
N LYS A 144 22.90 13.08 -3.91
CA LYS A 144 23.78 11.91 -3.74
C LYS A 144 23.17 10.57 -4.25
N GLY A 145 22.42 10.61 -5.38
CA GLY A 145 21.78 9.44 -5.97
C GLY A 145 20.49 9.00 -5.29
N LYS A 146 20.05 9.65 -4.21
CA LYS A 146 18.78 9.37 -3.54
C LYS A 146 17.74 10.45 -3.88
N TYR A 147 16.48 10.02 -4.05
CA TYR A 147 15.37 10.96 -4.27
C TYR A 147 15.12 11.78 -3.02
N LEU A 148 15.08 13.12 -3.20
CA LEU A 148 14.72 14.02 -2.11
C LEU A 148 13.20 14.06 -2.00
N THR A 149 12.70 13.86 -0.79
CA THR A 149 11.30 14.09 -0.49
C THR A 149 11.03 15.59 -0.39
N THR A 150 9.98 16.08 -1.07
CA THR A 150 9.63 17.52 -1.14
C THR A 150 8.81 18.01 0.04
N LYS A 151 8.63 17.20 1.10
CA LYS A 151 7.83 17.62 2.28
C LYS A 151 8.63 18.53 3.20
N GLN A 152 8.04 19.66 3.64
CA GLN A 152 8.65 20.69 4.49
C GLN A 152 9.05 20.24 5.91
N ASN A 153 8.64 19.06 6.37
CA ASN A 153 9.01 18.50 7.68
C ASN A 153 10.10 17.45 7.56
N GLN A 154 11.35 17.87 7.55
CA GLN A 154 12.56 17.05 7.38
C GLN A 154 12.75 15.92 8.42
N LYS A 155 11.99 15.88 9.51
CA LYS A 155 12.19 14.87 10.60
C LYS A 155 11.50 13.53 10.38
N ASN A 156 10.51 13.43 9.45
CA ASN A 156 9.75 12.17 9.25
C ASN A 156 9.75 11.67 7.80
N HIS A 157 10.63 12.16 6.93
CA HIS A 157 10.58 11.91 5.50
C HIS A 157 11.85 11.21 4.99
N GLY A 158 11.65 10.22 4.19
CA GLY A 158 12.58 9.17 3.81
C GLY A 158 12.26 7.86 4.53
N LEU A 159 11.51 7.92 5.65
CA LEU A 159 11.15 6.72 6.42
C LEU A 159 10.31 5.74 5.60
N GLY A 160 9.37 6.21 4.77
CA GLY A 160 8.51 5.32 3.97
C GLY A 160 9.29 4.46 2.99
N ILE A 161 10.19 5.05 2.21
CA ILE A 161 11.05 4.30 1.28
C ILE A 161 12.03 3.42 2.05
N GLN A 162 12.62 3.93 3.13
CA GLN A 162 13.53 3.15 3.97
C GLN A 162 12.83 1.93 4.59
N ILE A 163 11.60 2.09 5.09
CA ILE A 163 10.79 0.97 5.61
C ILE A 163 10.54 -0.06 4.51
N ILE A 164 10.19 0.38 3.29
CA ILE A 164 9.99 -0.52 2.16
C ILE A 164 11.28 -1.29 1.85
N GLU A 165 12.42 -0.60 1.77
CA GLU A 165 13.73 -1.21 1.48
C GLU A 165 14.15 -2.22 2.56
N GLU A 166 14.02 -1.85 3.85
CA GLU A 166 14.35 -2.73 4.98
C GLU A 166 13.49 -3.98 5.02
N LEU A 167 12.18 -3.84 4.83
CA LEU A 167 11.26 -4.96 4.79
C LEU A 167 11.48 -5.83 3.54
N ALA A 168 11.68 -5.20 2.37
CA ALA A 168 11.97 -5.94 1.15
C ALA A 168 13.19 -6.85 1.31
N GLN A 169 14.26 -6.36 1.95
CA GLN A 169 15.46 -7.16 2.23
C GLN A 169 15.15 -8.37 3.13
N GLN A 170 14.25 -8.24 4.13
CA GLN A 170 13.84 -9.37 4.98
C GLN A 170 13.12 -10.46 4.19
N TYR A 171 12.46 -10.09 3.08
CA TYR A 171 11.82 -11.03 2.14
C TYR A 171 12.70 -11.36 0.93
N GLY A 172 14.03 -11.16 1.05
CA GLY A 172 14.99 -11.50 0.00
C GLY A 172 14.81 -10.71 -1.29
N GLY A 173 14.26 -9.51 -1.18
CA GLY A 173 13.92 -8.65 -2.29
C GLY A 173 14.53 -7.25 -2.20
N PHE A 174 14.04 -6.35 -3.03
CA PHE A 174 14.49 -4.97 -3.09
C PHE A 174 13.43 -4.07 -3.74
N LEU A 175 13.59 -2.76 -3.57
CA LEU A 175 12.82 -1.73 -4.26
C LEU A 175 13.67 -1.17 -5.41
N GLU A 176 13.14 -1.24 -6.63
CA GLU A 176 13.71 -0.60 -7.81
C GLU A 176 12.92 0.66 -8.15
N ILE A 177 13.62 1.76 -8.42
CA ILE A 177 13.00 3.03 -8.83
C ILE A 177 13.61 3.44 -10.17
N THR A 178 12.75 3.63 -11.17
CA THR A 178 13.13 4.08 -12.52
C THR A 178 12.26 5.25 -12.98
N GLU A 179 12.77 6.00 -13.95
CA GLU A 179 12.06 7.15 -14.56
C GLU A 179 11.99 6.93 -16.06
N GLU A 180 10.79 7.00 -16.61
CA GLU A 180 10.55 6.86 -18.05
C GLU A 180 9.66 8.00 -18.54
N ARG A 181 10.24 8.95 -19.28
CA ARG A 181 9.52 10.13 -19.80
C ARG A 181 8.73 10.87 -18.70
N GLU A 182 7.38 10.70 -18.72
CA GLU A 182 6.45 11.32 -17.78
C GLU A 182 6.06 10.40 -16.61
N TRP A 183 6.71 9.22 -16.49
CA TRP A 183 6.39 8.19 -15.51
C TRP A 183 7.48 8.02 -14.48
N PHE A 184 7.11 8.10 -13.23
CA PHE A 184 7.91 7.61 -12.11
C PHE A 184 7.45 6.19 -11.80
N ILE A 185 8.39 5.26 -11.76
CA ILE A 185 8.11 3.84 -11.61
C ILE A 185 8.82 3.33 -10.38
N ALA A 186 8.06 2.73 -9.48
CA ALA A 186 8.60 2.02 -8.33
C ALA A 186 8.14 0.56 -8.37
N THR A 187 9.08 -0.37 -8.37
CA THR A 187 8.82 -1.80 -8.40
C THR A 187 9.40 -2.44 -7.15
N LEU A 188 8.52 -2.91 -6.28
CA LEU A 188 8.89 -3.75 -5.15
C LEU A 188 8.95 -5.20 -5.62
N ILE A 189 10.13 -5.80 -5.50
CA ILE A 189 10.39 -7.19 -5.91
C ILE A 189 10.69 -7.99 -4.64
N LEU A 190 9.94 -9.07 -4.40
CA LEU A 190 10.11 -9.93 -3.24
C LEU A 190 10.33 -11.37 -3.67
N SER A 191 11.22 -12.07 -2.96
CA SER A 191 11.47 -13.49 -3.20
C SER A 191 10.45 -14.35 -2.46
N VAL A 192 9.72 -15.17 -3.20
CA VAL A 192 8.85 -16.19 -2.64
C VAL A 192 9.73 -17.35 -2.18
N SER A 193 10.15 -17.34 -0.91
CA SER A 193 10.74 -18.54 -0.34
C SER A 193 9.65 -19.59 -0.22
N LYS A 194 9.71 -20.66 -1.01
CA LYS A 194 8.95 -21.88 -0.69
C LYS A 194 9.42 -22.34 0.69
N LYS A 195 8.67 -22.03 1.75
CA LYS A 195 8.80 -22.78 3.00
C LYS A 195 8.54 -24.22 2.59
N GLY A 196 9.58 -25.05 2.72
CA GLY A 196 9.52 -26.44 2.34
C GLY A 196 8.27 -27.08 2.94
N HIS A 197 7.55 -27.77 2.10
CA HIS A 197 6.71 -28.87 2.54
C HIS A 197 7.70 -29.95 3.01
N GLU A 198 8.09 -29.93 4.29
CA GLU A 198 8.50 -31.10 5.04
C GLU A 198 7.29 -31.65 5.81
#